data_d9bc52f2e6b68855e902944bd269895b
#
_entry.id   d9bc52f2e6b68855e902944bd269895b
#
_cell.length_a   1.000
_cell.length_b   1.000
_cell.length_c   1.000
_cell.angle_alpha   90.00
_cell.angle_beta   90.00
_cell.angle_gamma   90.00
#
_symmetry.space_group_name_H-M   'P 1'
#
loop_
_entity.id
_entity.type
_entity.pdbx_description
1 polymer ?
#
loop_
_entity_poly.entity_id
_entity_poly.type
_entity_poly.pdbx_seq_one_letter_code
_entity_poly.pdbx_strand_id
1 'polypeptide(L)'
;MSWQGSDPGRSRVRLRATLQGLLLGWISVATAAGGAPDSGAAVGPVPEALRTALKLDPFYQKHLDVEGLPVVGSAKVSDHALAEAAWILRGMLPGRGDLLRAMAKNKVRLVVMAFNEYTTDVPEHRRLNSKVFWDRRARGVGGTPQDPVVSCGEENLLGYPGDPYSTESILIHEFAHSIHKNGLRTVDPGFDERLRAAYDNAKARGLWPKTYAITEPGEYWAEGVQSWFDANRENDALHCHVNTRAEVKEYDPKLAKLCAEVFGDHPWRWRKPADRPASERAHLAGFDPARSPRFRWRESPRRCASSGPSG
;
A
#
# COMPACT_ATOMS: atom_id res chain seq x y z
N MET A 1 22.97 33.39 -68.51
CA MET A 1 24.42 33.11 -68.69
C MET A 1 24.63 31.76 -68.02
N SER A 2 24.42 30.68 -68.74
CA SER A 2 25.25 29.81 -69.59
C SER A 2 26.69 29.68 -69.09
N TRP A 3 27.04 28.50 -68.62
CA TRP A 3 28.10 27.71 -69.30
C TRP A 3 28.09 26.25 -68.78
N GLN A 4 28.32 25.40 -69.81
CA GLN A 4 28.27 23.95 -69.84
C GLN A 4 29.65 23.35 -69.56
N GLY A 5 29.65 22.03 -69.40
CA GLY A 5 30.63 21.03 -69.85
C GLY A 5 31.62 20.60 -68.76
N SER A 6 32.00 19.38 -68.57
CA SER A 6 32.06 18.18 -69.43
C SER A 6 32.44 16.97 -68.57
N ASP A 7 31.83 15.82 -68.87
CA ASP A 7 32.28 14.46 -68.49
C ASP A 7 33.48 14.10 -69.44
N PRO A 8 34.46 13.25 -69.06
CA PRO A 8 34.32 11.81 -69.16
C PRO A 8 35.25 10.97 -68.21
N GLY A 9 34.88 9.73 -67.99
CA GLY A 9 35.88 8.74 -67.53
C GLY A 9 35.31 7.45 -66.93
N ARG A 10 34.83 6.53 -67.75
CA ARG A 10 34.52 5.15 -67.35
C ARG A 10 35.81 4.37 -66.99
N SER A 11 35.81 3.77 -65.82
CA SER A 11 36.64 2.58 -65.54
C SER A 11 35.83 1.53 -64.79
N ARG A 12 35.56 0.42 -65.48
CA ARG A 12 34.91 -0.77 -64.92
C ARG A 12 35.91 -1.55 -64.07
N VAL A 13 35.73 -1.64 -62.77
CA VAL A 13 36.40 -2.63 -61.93
C VAL A 13 35.38 -3.68 -61.53
N ARG A 14 35.57 -4.90 -61.99
CA ARG A 14 34.80 -6.08 -61.52
C ARG A 14 35.31 -6.46 -60.15
N LEU A 15 34.48 -6.36 -59.11
CA LEU A 15 34.75 -7.00 -57.84
C LEU A 15 33.85 -8.23 -57.68
N ARG A 16 34.50 -9.36 -57.38
CA ARG A 16 33.89 -10.65 -57.11
C ARG A 16 33.15 -10.57 -55.79
N ALA A 17 31.87 -10.94 -55.83
CA ALA A 17 31.07 -11.13 -54.61
C ALA A 17 31.47 -12.45 -53.93
N THR A 18 32.03 -12.36 -52.72
CA THR A 18 32.09 -13.46 -51.77
C THR A 18 30.86 -13.35 -50.85
N LEU A 19 29.97 -14.33 -50.97
CA LEU A 19 28.89 -14.52 -50.00
C LEU A 19 29.50 -14.94 -48.67
N GLN A 20 29.48 -14.05 -47.67
CA GLN A 20 29.57 -14.41 -46.28
C GLN A 20 28.16 -14.34 -45.67
N GLY A 21 27.66 -15.53 -45.28
CA GLY A 21 26.36 -15.65 -44.61
C GLY A 21 26.35 -14.96 -43.26
N LEU A 22 25.54 -13.92 -43.14
CA LEU A 22 25.17 -13.34 -41.86
C LEU A 22 24.07 -14.18 -41.25
N LEU A 23 24.43 -14.99 -40.25
CA LEU A 23 23.49 -15.60 -39.30
C LEU A 23 22.91 -14.44 -38.46
N LEU A 24 21.69 -14.02 -38.79
CA LEU A 24 20.87 -13.19 -37.95
C LEU A 24 20.45 -14.03 -36.73
N GLY A 25 21.19 -13.90 -35.63
CA GLY A 25 20.77 -14.39 -34.35
C GLY A 25 19.54 -13.60 -33.89
N TRP A 26 18.41 -14.27 -33.82
CA TRP A 26 17.21 -13.76 -33.12
C TRP A 26 17.54 -13.64 -31.66
N ILE A 27 17.80 -12.43 -31.17
CA ILE A 27 17.78 -12.15 -29.73
C ILE A 27 16.31 -12.14 -29.32
N SER A 28 15.83 -13.24 -28.79
CA SER A 28 14.56 -13.27 -28.06
C SER A 28 14.72 -12.40 -26.81
N VAL A 29 14.21 -11.18 -26.87
CA VAL A 29 13.98 -10.39 -25.66
C VAL A 29 12.88 -11.13 -24.92
N ALA A 30 13.29 -11.93 -23.93
CA ALA A 30 12.37 -12.44 -22.93
C ALA A 30 11.79 -11.23 -22.19
N THR A 31 10.56 -10.83 -22.51
CA THR A 31 9.76 -9.98 -21.64
C THR A 31 9.63 -10.73 -20.33
N ALA A 32 10.32 -10.25 -19.30
CA ALA A 32 10.08 -10.69 -17.94
C ALA A 32 8.60 -10.39 -17.65
N ALA A 33 7.75 -11.42 -17.78
CA ALA A 33 6.43 -11.40 -17.21
C ALA A 33 6.65 -11.12 -15.72
N GLY A 34 6.08 -10.02 -15.23
CA GLY A 34 6.09 -9.69 -13.81
C GLY A 34 5.51 -10.87 -13.06
N GLY A 35 6.40 -11.65 -12.45
CA GLY A 35 6.01 -12.80 -11.65
C GLY A 35 5.06 -12.33 -10.56
N ALA A 36 3.94 -13.02 -10.41
CA ALA A 36 3.10 -12.85 -9.23
C ALA A 36 4.01 -12.97 -7.99
N PRO A 37 3.84 -12.10 -6.98
CA PRO A 37 4.65 -12.17 -5.78
C PRO A 37 4.53 -13.57 -5.16
N ASP A 38 5.69 -14.16 -4.89
CA ASP A 38 5.84 -15.52 -4.39
C ASP A 38 4.92 -15.77 -3.18
N SER A 39 4.11 -16.82 -3.25
CA SER A 39 3.15 -17.23 -2.21
C SER A 39 3.82 -17.88 -0.98
N GLY A 40 5.11 -17.66 -0.81
CA GLY A 40 6.01 -18.54 -0.05
C GLY A 40 5.97 -18.52 1.48
N ALA A 41 5.20 -17.67 2.15
CA ALA A 41 5.12 -17.73 3.62
C ALA A 41 3.69 -18.08 4.06
N ALA A 42 3.53 -19.25 4.67
CA ALA A 42 2.28 -19.65 5.30
C ALA A 42 2.08 -18.89 6.63
N VAL A 43 0.81 -18.57 6.95
CA VAL A 43 0.46 -18.07 8.28
C VAL A 43 0.76 -19.17 9.31
N GLY A 44 1.46 -18.79 10.37
CA GLY A 44 1.84 -19.68 11.46
C GLY A 44 1.77 -19.01 12.83
N PRO A 45 2.17 -19.69 13.89
CA PRO A 45 2.30 -19.08 15.21
C PRO A 45 3.42 -18.03 15.21
N VAL A 46 3.31 -17.05 16.12
CA VAL A 46 4.38 -16.05 16.33
C VAL A 46 5.64 -16.74 16.82
N PRO A 47 6.78 -16.63 16.10
CA PRO A 47 8.04 -17.21 16.55
C PRO A 47 8.50 -16.60 17.88
N GLU A 48 9.02 -17.42 18.79
CA GLU A 48 9.44 -16.96 20.12
C GLU A 48 10.57 -15.92 20.04
N ALA A 49 11.50 -16.07 19.10
CA ALA A 49 12.54 -15.08 18.85
C ALA A 49 11.97 -13.72 18.46
N LEU A 50 10.93 -13.70 17.61
CA LEU A 50 10.24 -12.47 17.20
C LEU A 50 9.48 -11.86 18.39
N ARG A 51 8.78 -12.70 19.16
CA ARG A 51 8.05 -12.27 20.36
C ARG A 51 8.99 -11.55 21.33
N THR A 52 10.13 -12.14 21.61
CA THR A 52 11.16 -11.56 22.48
C THR A 52 11.75 -10.28 21.91
N ALA A 53 12.16 -10.28 20.64
CA ALA A 53 12.81 -9.13 19.99
C ALA A 53 11.92 -7.89 19.93
N LEU A 54 10.61 -8.07 19.64
CA LEU A 54 9.65 -6.98 19.55
C LEU A 54 8.82 -6.79 20.83
N LYS A 55 9.03 -7.62 21.86
CA LYS A 55 8.22 -7.64 23.10
C LYS A 55 6.73 -7.74 22.80
N LEU A 56 6.36 -8.65 21.90
CA LEU A 56 4.99 -8.82 21.47
C LEU A 56 4.10 -9.35 22.60
N ASP A 57 2.97 -8.67 22.82
CA ASP A 57 1.95 -9.09 23.76
C ASP A 57 1.44 -10.50 23.42
N PRO A 58 1.06 -11.35 24.42
CA PRO A 58 0.41 -12.64 24.19
C PRO A 58 -0.87 -12.58 23.36
N PHE A 59 -1.46 -11.41 23.16
CA PHE A 59 -2.56 -11.17 22.23
C PHE A 59 -2.25 -11.68 20.83
N TYR A 60 -1.01 -11.51 20.35
CA TYR A 60 -0.60 -11.92 19.02
C TYR A 60 -0.31 -13.42 18.99
N GLN A 61 -1.12 -14.15 18.20
CA GLN A 61 -1.04 -15.61 18.07
C GLN A 61 -0.63 -16.04 16.67
N LYS A 62 -0.89 -15.20 15.65
CA LYS A 62 -0.65 -15.49 14.25
C LYS A 62 0.41 -14.55 13.68
N HIS A 63 1.20 -15.07 12.76
CA HIS A 63 2.30 -14.35 12.12
C HIS A 63 2.46 -14.78 10.67
N LEU A 64 2.85 -13.83 9.83
CA LEU A 64 3.36 -14.03 8.48
C LEU A 64 4.49 -13.02 8.23
N ASP A 65 5.57 -13.44 7.62
CA ASP A 65 6.72 -12.58 7.31
C ASP A 65 6.64 -11.99 5.90
N VAL A 66 6.97 -10.70 5.79
CA VAL A 66 7.14 -10.00 4.51
C VAL A 66 8.55 -9.40 4.47
N GLU A 67 9.52 -10.17 4.01
CA GLU A 67 10.92 -9.75 3.90
C GLU A 67 11.50 -9.16 5.20
N GLY A 68 11.17 -9.76 6.34
CA GLY A 68 11.59 -9.34 7.67
C GLY A 68 10.63 -8.38 8.36
N LEU A 69 9.59 -7.88 7.69
CA LEU A 69 8.53 -7.10 8.30
C LEU A 69 7.39 -8.03 8.74
N PRO A 70 7.11 -8.14 10.05
CA PRO A 70 6.09 -9.04 10.55
C PRO A 70 4.68 -8.49 10.35
N VAL A 71 3.80 -9.34 9.83
CA VAL A 71 2.35 -9.18 9.86
C VAL A 71 1.81 -10.08 10.95
N VAL A 72 1.12 -9.52 11.93
CA VAL A 72 0.64 -10.25 13.11
C VAL A 72 -0.84 -10.03 13.36
N GLY A 73 -1.45 -10.97 14.05
CA GLY A 73 -2.85 -10.86 14.47
C GLY A 73 -3.15 -11.75 15.68
N SER A 74 -4.32 -11.56 16.27
CA SER A 74 -4.84 -12.44 17.32
C SER A 74 -5.25 -13.81 16.74
N ALA A 75 -5.59 -14.76 17.60
CA ALA A 75 -6.17 -16.05 17.18
C ALA A 75 -7.48 -15.91 16.39
N LYS A 76 -8.20 -14.80 16.52
CA LYS A 76 -9.50 -14.56 15.87
C LYS A 76 -9.40 -14.13 14.42
N VAL A 77 -8.27 -13.54 14.03
CA VAL A 77 -8.06 -13.02 12.66
C VAL A 77 -8.05 -14.16 11.66
N SER A 78 -8.66 -13.97 10.51
CA SER A 78 -8.59 -14.92 9.39
C SER A 78 -7.16 -15.02 8.86
N ASP A 79 -6.68 -16.24 8.59
CA ASP A 79 -5.39 -16.46 7.94
C ASP A 79 -5.35 -15.81 6.54
N HIS A 80 -6.49 -15.81 5.84
CA HIS A 80 -6.62 -15.14 4.55
C HIS A 80 -6.40 -13.63 4.66
N ALA A 81 -6.76 -13.01 5.80
CA ALA A 81 -6.53 -11.57 5.99
C ALA A 81 -5.04 -11.24 6.16
N LEU A 82 -4.27 -12.08 6.88
CA LEU A 82 -2.82 -11.91 6.95
C LEU A 82 -2.17 -12.12 5.58
N ALA A 83 -2.62 -13.13 4.83
CA ALA A 83 -2.13 -13.41 3.49
C ALA A 83 -2.43 -12.26 2.52
N GLU A 84 -3.64 -11.70 2.58
CA GLU A 84 -4.05 -10.54 1.79
C GLU A 84 -3.21 -9.30 2.13
N ALA A 85 -3.01 -9.02 3.42
CA ALA A 85 -2.16 -7.92 3.86
C ALA A 85 -0.73 -8.07 3.33
N ALA A 86 -0.14 -9.27 3.43
CA ALA A 86 1.18 -9.55 2.89
C ALA A 86 1.25 -9.38 1.36
N TRP A 87 0.21 -9.82 0.64
CA TRP A 87 0.11 -9.64 -0.81
C TRP A 87 0.09 -8.15 -1.19
N ILE A 88 -0.66 -7.32 -0.46
CA ILE A 88 -0.71 -5.87 -0.67
C ILE A 88 0.67 -5.24 -0.42
N LEU A 89 1.34 -5.56 0.67
CA LEU A 89 2.66 -5.01 0.98
C LEU A 89 3.69 -5.34 -0.11
N ARG A 90 3.70 -6.59 -0.60
CA ARG A 90 4.56 -7.01 -1.71
C ARG A 90 4.21 -6.29 -3.02
N GLY A 91 2.93 -6.06 -3.26
CA GLY A 91 2.44 -5.32 -4.41
C GLY A 91 2.83 -3.84 -4.39
N MET A 92 2.85 -3.22 -3.21
CA MET A 92 3.29 -1.83 -3.03
C MET A 92 4.80 -1.65 -3.22
N LEU A 93 5.62 -2.59 -2.76
CA LEU A 93 7.06 -2.44 -2.62
C LEU A 93 7.89 -3.49 -3.40
N PRO A 94 7.58 -3.81 -4.67
CA PRO A 94 8.40 -4.74 -5.43
C PRO A 94 9.82 -4.18 -5.58
N GLY A 95 10.81 -4.97 -5.17
CA GLY A 95 12.23 -4.57 -5.24
C GLY A 95 12.67 -3.53 -4.21
N ARG A 96 11.81 -3.11 -3.29
CA ARG A 96 12.12 -2.13 -2.23
C ARG A 96 12.44 -2.82 -0.88
N GLY A 97 13.20 -3.90 -0.93
CA GLY A 97 13.72 -4.55 0.27
C GLY A 97 14.57 -3.63 1.17
N ASP A 98 15.12 -2.53 0.63
CA ASP A 98 15.76 -1.47 1.40
C ASP A 98 14.79 -0.82 2.40
N LEU A 99 13.58 -0.46 1.95
CA LEU A 99 12.54 0.11 2.80
C LEU A 99 12.03 -0.89 3.83
N LEU A 100 11.70 -2.12 3.39
CA LEU A 100 11.22 -3.18 4.29
C LEU A 100 12.23 -3.46 5.40
N ARG A 101 13.53 -3.59 5.07
CA ARG A 101 14.59 -3.77 6.06
C ARG A 101 14.75 -2.57 6.99
N ALA A 102 14.65 -1.34 6.49
CA ALA A 102 14.71 -0.14 7.32
C ALA A 102 13.54 -0.09 8.30
N MET A 103 12.33 -0.39 7.83
CA MET A 103 11.13 -0.46 8.66
C MET A 103 11.24 -1.57 9.71
N ALA A 104 11.71 -2.77 9.34
CA ALA A 104 11.94 -3.88 10.26
C ALA A 104 12.98 -3.52 11.36
N LYS A 105 14.08 -2.87 10.97
CA LYS A 105 15.10 -2.35 11.92
C LYS A 105 14.47 -1.33 12.89
N ASN A 106 13.55 -0.53 12.42
CA ASN A 106 12.77 0.42 13.23
C ASN A 106 11.59 -0.24 13.96
N LYS A 107 11.56 -1.59 14.03
CA LYS A 107 10.56 -2.41 14.75
C LYS A 107 9.13 -2.24 14.26
N VAL A 108 8.95 -1.83 13.01
CA VAL A 108 7.63 -1.75 12.41
C VAL A 108 7.02 -3.14 12.34
N ARG A 109 5.75 -3.22 12.66
CA ARG A 109 4.90 -4.39 12.47
C ARG A 109 3.52 -3.98 11.97
N LEU A 110 2.93 -4.80 11.14
CA LEU A 110 1.55 -4.66 10.71
C LEU A 110 0.67 -5.55 11.57
N VAL A 111 -0.35 -4.97 12.18
CA VAL A 111 -1.37 -5.66 12.97
C VAL A 111 -2.66 -5.73 12.17
N VAL A 112 -3.14 -6.93 11.90
CA VAL A 112 -4.48 -7.15 11.37
C VAL A 112 -5.42 -7.39 12.54
N MET A 113 -6.51 -6.60 12.62
CA MET A 113 -7.57 -6.75 13.62
C MET A 113 -8.69 -7.63 13.06
N ALA A 114 -9.20 -8.56 13.86
CA ALA A 114 -10.40 -9.29 13.49
C ALA A 114 -11.62 -8.34 13.39
N PHE A 115 -12.65 -8.75 12.63
CA PHE A 115 -13.88 -7.96 12.45
C PHE A 115 -14.60 -7.62 13.76
N ASN A 116 -14.36 -8.38 14.81
CA ASN A 116 -14.94 -8.20 16.15
C ASN A 116 -13.91 -7.72 17.20
N GLU A 117 -12.77 -7.24 16.75
CA GLU A 117 -11.78 -6.51 17.52
C GLU A 117 -11.77 -5.06 17.08
N TYR A 118 -11.45 -4.17 17.97
CA TYR A 118 -11.47 -2.73 17.73
C TYR A 118 -10.10 -2.12 17.97
N THR A 119 -9.90 -0.90 17.54
CA THR A 119 -8.60 -0.23 17.58
C THR A 119 -7.94 -0.31 18.96
N THR A 120 -8.67 -0.09 20.04
CA THR A 120 -8.10 -0.11 21.39
C THR A 120 -7.97 -1.52 22.00
N ASP A 121 -8.39 -2.57 21.30
CA ASP A 121 -8.09 -3.96 21.71
C ASP A 121 -6.66 -4.34 21.31
N VAL A 122 -6.06 -3.67 20.31
CA VAL A 122 -4.64 -3.79 19.98
C VAL A 122 -3.79 -3.33 21.15
N PRO A 123 -2.85 -4.13 21.63
CA PRO A 123 -2.08 -3.84 22.86
C PRO A 123 -1.42 -2.47 22.87
N GLU A 124 -0.79 -2.08 21.77
CA GLU A 124 -0.09 -0.81 21.63
C GLU A 124 -1.05 0.38 21.57
N HIS A 125 -2.26 0.19 21.08
CA HIS A 125 -3.27 1.23 20.96
C HIS A 125 -4.11 1.41 22.24
N ARG A 126 -3.93 0.57 23.27
CA ARG A 126 -4.66 0.69 24.55
C ARG A 126 -4.48 2.03 25.25
N ARG A 127 -3.39 2.72 24.97
CA ARG A 127 -3.07 4.06 25.53
C ARG A 127 -3.69 5.23 24.77
N LEU A 128 -4.32 4.98 23.62
CA LEU A 128 -5.01 6.04 22.89
C LEU A 128 -6.12 6.64 23.75
N ASN A 129 -6.13 7.98 23.83
CA ASN A 129 -7.16 8.71 24.56
C ASN A 129 -8.54 8.47 23.95
N SER A 130 -9.58 8.44 24.79
CA SER A 130 -10.97 8.26 24.33
C SER A 130 -11.20 6.97 23.53
N LYS A 131 -11.14 5.82 24.20
CA LYS A 131 -11.42 4.49 23.62
C LYS A 131 -12.68 4.49 22.75
N VAL A 132 -13.77 5.10 23.23
CA VAL A 132 -15.04 5.14 22.52
C VAL A 132 -14.90 5.86 21.17
N PHE A 133 -14.08 6.90 21.11
CA PHE A 133 -13.83 7.62 19.87
C PHE A 133 -13.10 6.73 18.84
N TRP A 134 -12.00 6.09 19.25
CA TRP A 134 -11.20 5.24 18.36
C TRP A 134 -11.96 3.99 17.92
N ASP A 135 -12.62 3.31 18.85
CA ASP A 135 -13.34 2.06 18.58
C ASP A 135 -14.61 2.23 17.71
N ARG A 136 -15.00 3.47 17.42
CA ARG A 136 -16.17 3.81 16.61
C ARG A 136 -15.85 4.60 15.36
N ARG A 137 -14.59 4.91 15.16
CA ARG A 137 -14.18 5.78 14.07
C ARG A 137 -13.06 5.18 13.22
N ALA A 138 -12.12 4.46 13.81
CA ALA A 138 -10.92 4.02 13.13
C ALA A 138 -10.86 2.50 13.03
N ARG A 139 -10.56 2.02 11.83
CA ARG A 139 -10.19 0.63 11.54
C ARG A 139 -8.78 0.52 10.99
N GLY A 140 -8.01 1.61 11.07
CA GLY A 140 -6.60 1.70 10.74
C GLY A 140 -5.93 2.77 11.60
N VAL A 141 -4.64 2.59 11.85
CA VAL A 141 -3.75 3.56 12.50
C VAL A 141 -2.37 3.42 11.90
N GLY A 142 -1.77 4.53 11.43
CA GLY A 142 -0.42 4.57 10.89
C GLY A 142 0.65 4.52 11.98
N GLY A 143 1.75 3.82 11.67
CA GLY A 143 2.89 3.71 12.58
C GLY A 143 3.70 5.01 12.66
N THR A 144 4.19 5.32 13.86
CA THR A 144 5.14 6.42 14.12
C THR A 144 6.47 5.87 14.63
N PRO A 145 7.56 6.67 14.66
CA PRO A 145 8.82 6.21 15.26
C PRO A 145 8.70 5.82 16.73
N GLN A 146 7.80 6.48 17.48
CA GLN A 146 7.56 6.19 18.89
C GLN A 146 6.64 4.99 19.08
N ASP A 147 5.74 4.75 18.12
CA ASP A 147 4.80 3.64 18.09
C ASP A 147 4.78 3.02 16.68
N PRO A 148 5.76 2.15 16.36
CA PRO A 148 5.95 1.63 15.02
C PRO A 148 4.96 0.49 14.71
N VAL A 149 3.68 0.72 14.97
CA VAL A 149 2.59 -0.22 14.76
C VAL A 149 1.63 0.33 13.74
N VAL A 150 1.53 -0.34 12.60
CA VAL A 150 0.48 -0.11 11.61
C VAL A 150 -0.65 -1.09 11.91
N SER A 151 -1.89 -0.64 11.85
CA SER A 151 -3.03 -1.55 12.01
C SER A 151 -4.07 -1.36 10.93
N CYS A 152 -4.80 -2.43 10.60
CA CYS A 152 -5.97 -2.40 9.71
C CYS A 152 -6.96 -3.49 10.10
N GLY A 153 -8.23 -3.33 9.72
CA GLY A 153 -9.28 -4.33 9.95
C GLY A 153 -9.32 -5.39 8.84
N GLU A 154 -9.56 -6.65 9.20
CA GLU A 154 -9.68 -7.74 8.22
C GLU A 154 -10.89 -7.58 7.29
N GLU A 155 -11.91 -6.85 7.72
CA GLU A 155 -13.09 -6.57 6.90
C GLU A 155 -12.76 -5.74 5.66
N ASN A 156 -11.80 -4.81 5.75
CA ASN A 156 -11.35 -4.02 4.59
C ASN A 156 -10.46 -4.85 3.66
N LEU A 157 -9.60 -5.70 4.22
CA LEU A 157 -8.73 -6.58 3.44
C LEU A 157 -9.53 -7.59 2.60
N LEU A 158 -10.56 -8.19 3.19
CA LEU A 158 -11.32 -9.30 2.60
C LEU A 158 -12.68 -8.88 2.03
N GLY A 159 -13.06 -7.60 2.18
CA GLY A 159 -14.33 -7.08 1.66
C GLY A 159 -15.55 -7.58 2.42
N TYR A 160 -15.50 -7.67 3.75
CA TYR A 160 -16.63 -8.14 4.54
C TYR A 160 -17.80 -7.17 4.50
N PRO A 161 -19.04 -7.67 4.56
CA PRO A 161 -20.20 -6.81 4.69
C PRO A 161 -20.10 -5.86 5.90
N GLY A 162 -20.38 -4.58 5.69
CA GLY A 162 -20.34 -3.56 6.74
C GLY A 162 -18.98 -2.89 6.92
N ASP A 163 -18.00 -3.19 6.09
CA ASP A 163 -16.72 -2.47 6.03
C ASP A 163 -16.98 -0.95 5.86
N PRO A 164 -16.54 -0.10 6.80
CA PRO A 164 -16.73 1.34 6.71
C PRO A 164 -15.83 2.02 5.66
N TYR A 165 -14.81 1.31 5.18
CA TYR A 165 -13.86 1.74 4.16
C TYR A 165 -14.02 0.94 2.86
N SER A 166 -15.26 0.53 2.57
CA SER A 166 -15.56 -0.41 1.48
C SER A 166 -15.20 0.09 0.07
N THR A 167 -14.82 1.33 -0.11
CA THR A 167 -14.43 1.93 -1.40
C THR A 167 -12.97 2.34 -1.47
N GLU A 168 -12.18 2.00 -0.43
CA GLU A 168 -10.75 2.30 -0.35
C GLU A 168 -9.97 1.17 0.31
N SER A 169 -8.64 1.24 0.27
CA SER A 169 -7.76 0.39 1.08
C SER A 169 -7.16 1.18 2.23
N ILE A 170 -7.71 0.99 3.44
CA ILE A 170 -7.16 1.64 4.63
C ILE A 170 -5.75 1.15 4.97
N LEU A 171 -5.42 -0.10 4.63
CA LEU A 171 -4.06 -0.61 4.79
C LEU A 171 -3.05 0.21 3.99
N ILE A 172 -3.35 0.53 2.73
CA ILE A 172 -2.43 1.31 1.88
C ILE A 172 -2.21 2.70 2.47
N HIS A 173 -3.26 3.34 2.98
CA HIS A 173 -3.18 4.64 3.66
C HIS A 173 -2.27 4.59 4.89
N GLU A 174 -2.56 3.71 5.83
CA GLU A 174 -1.83 3.63 7.09
C GLU A 174 -0.38 3.13 6.91
N PHE A 175 -0.18 2.24 5.95
CA PHE A 175 1.16 1.76 5.63
C PHE A 175 2.00 2.85 4.93
N ALA A 176 1.38 3.72 4.12
CA ALA A 176 2.06 4.88 3.53
C ALA A 176 2.62 5.82 4.59
N HIS A 177 1.88 6.09 5.67
CA HIS A 177 2.40 6.84 6.82
C HIS A 177 3.65 6.18 7.42
N SER A 178 3.63 4.87 7.57
CA SER A 178 4.76 4.14 8.15
C SER A 178 5.94 4.04 7.18
N ILE A 179 5.70 3.84 5.88
CA ILE A 179 6.76 3.95 4.85
C ILE A 179 7.46 5.30 4.96
N HIS A 180 6.72 6.39 5.08
CA HIS A 180 7.28 7.73 5.23
C HIS A 180 8.09 7.87 6.52
N LYS A 181 7.44 7.63 7.67
CA LYS A 181 8.00 7.96 8.99
C LYS A 181 9.07 6.97 9.47
N ASN A 182 8.94 5.69 9.10
CA ASN A 182 9.80 4.60 9.61
C ASN A 182 10.71 3.98 8.54
N GLY A 183 10.45 4.23 7.27
CA GLY A 183 11.26 3.74 6.14
C GLY A 183 12.06 4.86 5.50
N LEU A 184 11.39 5.78 4.81
CA LEU A 184 12.00 6.82 3.99
C LEU A 184 12.93 7.75 4.79
N ARG A 185 12.57 8.15 5.99
CA ARG A 185 13.45 8.95 6.86
C ARG A 185 14.79 8.30 7.14
N THR A 186 14.87 6.97 7.02
CA THR A 186 16.12 6.23 7.20
C THR A 186 16.90 6.09 5.89
N VAL A 187 16.22 5.79 4.78
CA VAL A 187 16.87 5.47 3.51
C VAL A 187 17.02 6.68 2.58
N ASP A 188 16.25 7.74 2.81
CA ASP A 188 16.21 8.96 2.01
C ASP A 188 15.98 10.19 2.90
N PRO A 189 17.02 10.69 3.56
CA PRO A 189 16.90 11.82 4.52
C PRO A 189 16.31 13.11 3.93
N GLY A 190 16.38 13.30 2.61
CA GLY A 190 15.82 14.47 1.92
C GLY A 190 14.33 14.34 1.58
N PHE A 191 13.69 13.22 1.88
CA PHE A 191 12.29 12.98 1.49
C PHE A 191 11.32 13.96 2.17
N ASP A 192 11.49 14.22 3.47
CA ASP A 192 10.61 15.15 4.23
C ASP A 192 10.60 16.58 3.62
N GLU A 193 11.76 17.05 3.18
CA GLU A 193 11.87 18.37 2.53
C GLU A 193 11.14 18.39 1.17
N ARG A 194 11.34 17.37 0.35
CA ARG A 194 10.65 17.25 -0.93
C ARG A 194 9.13 17.09 -0.78
N LEU A 195 8.70 16.32 0.20
CA LEU A 195 7.28 16.17 0.52
C LEU A 195 6.67 17.51 0.96
N ARG A 196 7.34 18.23 1.85
CA ARG A 196 6.92 19.58 2.28
C ARG A 196 6.81 20.54 1.09
N ALA A 197 7.81 20.58 0.23
CA ALA A 197 7.82 21.43 -0.95
C ALA A 197 6.69 21.10 -1.94
N ALA A 198 6.37 19.79 -2.12
CA ALA A 198 5.25 19.37 -2.95
C ALA A 198 3.90 19.78 -2.35
N TYR A 199 3.72 19.57 -1.05
CA TYR A 199 2.52 19.98 -0.31
C TYR A 199 2.28 21.49 -0.34
N ASP A 200 3.30 22.28 -0.06
CA ASP A 200 3.21 23.75 -0.09
C ASP A 200 2.89 24.26 -1.50
N ASN A 201 3.45 23.63 -2.53
CA ASN A 201 3.09 23.91 -3.92
C ASN A 201 1.62 23.56 -4.24
N ALA A 202 1.13 22.41 -3.78
CA ALA A 202 -0.27 22.01 -3.95
C ALA A 202 -1.20 23.04 -3.30
N LYS A 203 -0.91 23.49 -2.08
CA LYS A 203 -1.66 24.56 -1.41
C LYS A 203 -1.64 25.89 -2.18
N ALA A 204 -0.47 26.33 -2.63
CA ALA A 204 -0.32 27.58 -3.38
C ALA A 204 -1.09 27.55 -4.71
N ARG A 205 -1.23 26.37 -5.32
CA ARG A 205 -2.01 26.18 -6.55
C ARG A 205 -3.50 25.90 -6.31
N GLY A 206 -3.94 25.82 -5.06
CA GLY A 206 -5.32 25.49 -4.73
C GLY A 206 -5.73 24.06 -5.09
N LEU A 207 -4.78 23.12 -5.14
CA LEU A 207 -5.06 21.71 -5.35
C LEU A 207 -5.62 21.07 -4.07
N TRP A 208 -6.39 19.98 -4.22
CA TRP A 208 -7.01 19.23 -3.12
C TRP A 208 -7.92 20.07 -2.21
N PRO A 209 -8.70 21.03 -2.74
CA PRO A 209 -9.43 21.99 -1.91
C PRO A 209 -10.47 21.28 -1.05
N LYS A 210 -10.47 21.55 0.25
CA LYS A 210 -11.40 21.01 1.25
C LYS A 210 -11.33 19.48 1.42
N THR A 211 -10.30 18.81 0.90
CA THR A 211 -10.12 17.38 1.08
C THR A 211 -9.31 17.05 2.34
N TYR A 212 -9.30 15.77 2.73
CA TYR A 212 -8.47 15.28 3.82
C TYR A 212 -6.98 15.38 3.47
N ALA A 213 -6.62 15.16 2.21
CA ALA A 213 -5.25 15.26 1.71
C ALA A 213 -4.57 16.60 2.04
N ILE A 214 -5.29 17.74 2.02
CA ILE A 214 -4.67 19.05 2.21
C ILE A 214 -4.58 19.48 3.69
N THR A 215 -4.97 18.64 4.62
CA THR A 215 -4.95 18.96 6.06
C THR A 215 -3.54 19.04 6.62
N GLU A 216 -2.66 18.10 6.24
CA GLU A 216 -1.26 18.09 6.62
C GLU A 216 -0.39 17.29 5.61
N PRO A 217 0.94 17.49 5.58
CA PRO A 217 1.80 16.79 4.61
C PRO A 217 1.76 15.26 4.72
N GLY A 218 1.53 14.73 5.91
CA GLY A 218 1.39 13.29 6.13
C GLY A 218 0.16 12.72 5.44
N GLU A 219 -0.98 13.40 5.55
CA GLU A 219 -2.23 13.01 4.88
C GLU A 219 -2.14 13.22 3.37
N TYR A 220 -1.54 14.31 2.92
CA TYR A 220 -1.25 14.55 1.49
C TYR A 220 -0.45 13.41 0.87
N TRP A 221 0.55 12.89 1.60
CA TRP A 221 1.31 11.72 1.16
C TRP A 221 0.45 10.47 1.13
N ALA A 222 -0.27 10.14 2.21
CA ALA A 222 -1.03 8.91 2.33
C ALA A 222 -2.18 8.82 1.32
N GLU A 223 -2.95 9.89 1.15
CA GLU A 223 -4.00 10.03 0.14
C GLU A 223 -3.43 9.92 -1.30
N GLY A 224 -2.29 10.56 -1.53
CA GLY A 224 -1.57 10.45 -2.81
C GLY A 224 -1.11 9.03 -3.10
N VAL A 225 -0.65 8.29 -2.10
CA VAL A 225 -0.25 6.88 -2.24
C VAL A 225 -1.47 5.99 -2.48
N GLN A 226 -2.59 6.21 -1.78
CA GLN A 226 -3.83 5.48 -2.09
C GLN A 226 -4.23 5.69 -3.57
N SER A 227 -4.26 6.93 -4.04
CA SER A 227 -4.60 7.24 -5.43
C SER A 227 -3.54 6.70 -6.41
N TRP A 228 -2.25 6.64 -6.02
CA TRP A 228 -1.19 6.02 -6.84
C TRP A 228 -1.42 4.53 -7.08
N PHE A 229 -2.08 3.85 -6.17
CA PHE A 229 -2.43 2.44 -6.27
C PHE A 229 -3.90 2.19 -6.66
N ASP A 230 -4.64 3.20 -7.11
CA ASP A 230 -6.07 3.14 -7.46
C ASP A 230 -6.93 2.62 -6.28
N ALA A 231 -6.57 3.04 -5.07
CA ALA A 231 -7.08 2.51 -3.82
C ALA A 231 -7.78 3.56 -2.94
N ASN A 232 -8.03 4.76 -3.47
CA ASN A 232 -8.65 5.86 -2.75
C ASN A 232 -10.14 5.99 -3.04
N ARG A 233 -10.86 6.67 -2.16
CA ARG A 233 -12.24 7.14 -2.38
C ARG A 233 -12.26 8.36 -3.28
N GLU A 234 -13.42 8.62 -3.85
CA GLU A 234 -13.63 9.81 -4.67
C GLU A 234 -14.98 10.47 -4.38
N ASN A 235 -15.04 11.79 -4.66
CA ASN A 235 -16.29 12.57 -4.74
C ASN A 235 -17.19 12.48 -3.49
N ASP A 236 -16.59 12.44 -2.30
CA ASP A 236 -17.29 12.51 -1.02
C ASP A 236 -16.95 13.80 -0.23
N ALA A 237 -17.33 13.88 1.03
CA ALA A 237 -17.12 15.07 1.86
C ALA A 237 -15.64 15.41 2.12
N LEU A 238 -14.73 14.42 1.96
CA LEU A 238 -13.32 14.53 2.30
C LEU A 238 -12.39 14.24 1.11
N HIS A 239 -12.91 13.73 0.00
CA HIS A 239 -12.14 13.31 -1.17
C HIS A 239 -12.67 13.98 -2.44
N CYS A 240 -11.76 14.42 -3.31
CA CYS A 240 -12.10 14.92 -4.63
C CYS A 240 -12.17 13.76 -5.66
N HIS A 241 -12.14 14.09 -6.95
CA HIS A 241 -12.20 13.11 -8.04
C HIS A 241 -10.90 12.33 -8.26
N VAL A 242 -9.83 12.69 -7.57
CA VAL A 242 -8.50 12.09 -7.82
C VAL A 242 -8.35 10.82 -6.98
N ASN A 243 -8.58 9.66 -7.59
CA ASN A 243 -8.48 8.36 -6.93
C ASN A 243 -7.65 7.32 -7.69
N THR A 244 -7.14 7.68 -8.89
CA THR A 244 -6.30 6.81 -9.72
C THR A 244 -4.91 7.40 -9.97
N ARG A 245 -3.95 6.54 -10.32
CA ARG A 245 -2.58 6.96 -10.70
C ARG A 245 -2.58 7.93 -11.89
N ALA A 246 -3.44 7.69 -12.87
CA ALA A 246 -3.54 8.55 -14.03
C ALA A 246 -3.95 9.98 -13.62
N GLU A 247 -4.94 10.08 -12.77
CA GLU A 247 -5.43 11.36 -12.26
C GLU A 247 -4.40 12.06 -11.37
N VAL A 248 -3.70 11.34 -10.49
CA VAL A 248 -2.61 11.95 -9.70
C VAL A 248 -1.53 12.54 -10.61
N LYS A 249 -1.13 11.81 -11.66
CA LYS A 249 -0.13 12.30 -12.63
C LYS A 249 -0.56 13.57 -13.35
N GLU A 250 -1.84 13.68 -13.67
CA GLU A 250 -2.42 14.84 -14.35
C GLU A 250 -2.66 16.02 -13.38
N TYR A 251 -3.26 15.73 -12.22
CA TYR A 251 -3.72 16.74 -11.28
C TYR A 251 -2.58 17.32 -10.43
N ASP A 252 -1.73 16.46 -9.87
CA ASP A 252 -0.60 16.84 -9.01
C ASP A 252 0.70 16.13 -9.42
N PRO A 253 1.36 16.60 -10.49
CA PRO A 253 2.59 15.97 -10.99
C PRO A 253 3.74 15.91 -9.97
N LYS A 254 3.76 16.82 -8.96
CA LYS A 254 4.79 16.79 -7.92
C LYS A 254 4.58 15.66 -6.95
N LEU A 255 3.34 15.41 -6.53
CA LEU A 255 2.99 14.26 -5.71
C LEU A 255 3.22 12.96 -6.49
N ALA A 256 2.77 12.90 -7.75
CA ALA A 256 3.01 11.76 -8.63
C ALA A 256 4.50 11.42 -8.78
N LYS A 257 5.36 12.44 -8.87
CA LYS A 257 6.82 12.25 -8.93
C LYS A 257 7.34 11.61 -7.66
N LEU A 258 6.93 12.07 -6.48
CA LEU A 258 7.32 11.46 -5.20
C LEU A 258 6.86 10.01 -5.10
N CYS A 259 5.62 9.72 -5.51
CA CYS A 259 5.12 8.34 -5.55
C CYS A 259 5.96 7.46 -6.51
N ALA A 260 6.29 7.98 -7.70
CA ALA A 260 7.13 7.25 -8.67
C ALA A 260 8.55 6.99 -8.15
N GLU A 261 9.16 7.94 -7.42
CA GLU A 261 10.48 7.79 -6.79
C GLU A 261 10.47 6.67 -5.73
N VAL A 262 9.40 6.56 -4.96
CA VAL A 262 9.29 5.58 -3.87
C VAL A 262 8.85 4.21 -4.38
N PHE A 263 7.82 4.15 -5.19
CA PHE A 263 7.15 2.90 -5.57
C PHE A 263 7.47 2.43 -7.00
N GLY A 264 8.05 3.28 -7.84
CA GLY A 264 8.16 3.00 -9.27
C GLY A 264 6.81 3.12 -10.01
N ASP A 265 6.88 2.95 -11.33
CA ASP A 265 5.68 2.98 -12.19
C ASP A 265 5.32 1.57 -12.71
N HIS A 266 5.41 0.57 -11.83
CA HIS A 266 5.04 -0.82 -12.15
C HIS A 266 3.51 -0.98 -12.30
N PRO A 267 3.02 -2.03 -12.99
CA PRO A 267 1.60 -2.17 -13.36
C PRO A 267 0.66 -2.53 -12.22
N TRP A 268 1.18 -2.97 -11.06
CA TRP A 268 0.32 -3.40 -9.97
C TRP A 268 -0.57 -2.26 -9.48
N ARG A 269 -1.86 -2.55 -9.32
CA ARG A 269 -2.90 -1.69 -8.72
C ARG A 269 -3.69 -2.49 -7.73
N TRP A 270 -4.13 -1.83 -6.69
CA TRP A 270 -5.04 -2.46 -5.75
C TRP A 270 -6.42 -2.66 -6.38
N ARG A 271 -7.02 -3.76 -6.08
CA ARG A 271 -8.43 -4.08 -6.35
C ARG A 271 -8.93 -4.94 -5.20
N LYS A 272 -10.22 -4.88 -4.91
CA LYS A 272 -10.81 -5.77 -3.92
C LYS A 272 -10.64 -7.24 -4.34
N PRO A 273 -10.56 -8.18 -3.38
CA PRO A 273 -10.47 -9.59 -3.72
C PRO A 273 -11.54 -10.07 -4.70
N ALA A 274 -12.78 -9.58 -4.57
CA ALA A 274 -13.89 -9.96 -5.46
C ALA A 274 -13.67 -9.51 -6.92
N ASP A 275 -12.95 -8.40 -7.14
CA ASP A 275 -12.79 -7.76 -8.45
C ASP A 275 -11.50 -8.22 -9.17
N ARG A 276 -10.75 -9.15 -8.57
CA ARG A 276 -9.49 -9.67 -9.12
C ARG A 276 -9.68 -10.95 -9.91
N PRO A 277 -8.87 -11.19 -10.96
CA PRO A 277 -8.83 -12.49 -11.61
C PRO A 277 -8.31 -13.58 -10.65
N ALA A 278 -8.62 -14.82 -10.93
CA ALA A 278 -8.21 -15.95 -10.08
C ALA A 278 -6.69 -16.04 -9.87
N SER A 279 -5.89 -15.65 -10.86
CA SER A 279 -4.43 -15.62 -10.78
C SER A 279 -3.89 -14.67 -9.71
N GLU A 280 -4.63 -13.62 -9.40
CA GLU A 280 -4.27 -12.64 -8.35
C GLU A 280 -4.88 -12.97 -6.98
N ARG A 281 -5.56 -14.12 -6.86
CA ARG A 281 -6.23 -14.58 -5.64
C ARG A 281 -5.69 -15.92 -5.12
N ALA A 282 -4.56 -16.40 -5.63
CA ALA A 282 -4.01 -17.70 -5.23
C ALA A 282 -3.76 -17.80 -3.72
N HIS A 283 -3.32 -16.72 -3.08
CA HIS A 283 -3.12 -16.63 -1.63
C HIS A 283 -4.44 -16.64 -0.82
N LEU A 284 -5.59 -16.49 -1.47
CA LEU A 284 -6.93 -16.57 -0.88
C LEU A 284 -7.62 -17.91 -1.20
N ALA A 285 -6.86 -18.94 -1.59
CA ALA A 285 -7.43 -20.26 -1.89
C ALA A 285 -8.23 -20.77 -0.68
N GLY A 286 -9.49 -21.19 -0.92
CA GLY A 286 -10.40 -21.64 0.12
C GLY A 286 -11.18 -20.54 0.86
N PHE A 287 -10.91 -19.26 0.58
CA PHE A 287 -11.73 -18.16 1.10
C PHE A 287 -13.08 -18.11 0.39
N ASP A 288 -14.15 -18.14 1.17
CA ASP A 288 -15.54 -18.01 0.67
C ASP A 288 -16.16 -16.69 1.15
N PRO A 289 -16.30 -15.67 0.28
CA PRO A 289 -16.89 -14.39 0.65
C PRO A 289 -18.34 -14.49 1.15
N ALA A 290 -19.10 -15.51 0.70
CA ALA A 290 -20.49 -15.70 1.13
C ALA A 290 -20.61 -16.08 2.61
N ARG A 291 -19.54 -16.60 3.19
CA ARG A 291 -19.46 -16.99 4.61
C ARG A 291 -18.82 -15.91 5.49
N SER A 292 -18.47 -14.75 4.91
CA SER A 292 -17.81 -13.68 5.64
C SER A 292 -18.72 -13.11 6.73
N PRO A 293 -18.17 -12.85 7.92
CA PRO A 293 -18.92 -12.18 8.99
C PRO A 293 -19.19 -10.71 8.59
N ARG A 294 -20.19 -10.11 9.26
CA ARG A 294 -20.47 -8.69 9.07
C ARG A 294 -19.76 -7.86 10.14
N PHE A 295 -19.00 -6.85 9.72
CA PHE A 295 -18.44 -5.85 10.61
C PHE A 295 -19.56 -4.96 11.19
N ARG A 296 -19.41 -4.58 12.46
CA ARG A 296 -20.23 -3.58 13.15
C ARG A 296 -19.35 -2.81 14.14
N TRP A 297 -19.56 -1.51 14.20
CA TRP A 297 -18.90 -0.69 15.19
C TRP A 297 -19.26 -1.13 16.62
N ARG A 298 -18.36 -0.89 17.57
CA ARG A 298 -18.61 -1.17 19.00
C ARG A 298 -19.84 -0.38 19.46
N GLU A 299 -20.83 -1.05 20.03
CA GLU A 299 -22.02 -0.40 20.57
C GLU A 299 -21.65 0.50 21.77
N SER A 300 -22.39 1.61 21.95
CA SER A 300 -22.29 2.39 23.19
C SER A 300 -22.69 1.52 24.35
N PRO A 301 -22.02 1.61 25.52
CA PRO A 301 -22.62 1.13 26.75
C PRO A 301 -24.01 1.76 26.84
N ARG A 302 -25.05 0.96 26.92
CA ARG A 302 -26.41 1.47 27.21
C ARG A 302 -26.28 2.28 28.51
N ARG A 303 -26.63 3.57 28.48
CA ARG A 303 -26.82 4.30 29.72
C ARG A 303 -27.86 3.48 30.49
N CYS A 304 -27.46 2.93 31.63
CA CYS A 304 -28.44 2.42 32.56
C CYS A 304 -29.45 3.55 32.78
N ALA A 305 -30.70 3.34 32.34
CA ALA A 305 -31.77 4.23 32.73
C ALA A 305 -31.72 4.28 34.27
N SER A 306 -31.32 5.43 34.80
CA SER A 306 -31.44 5.68 36.22
C SER A 306 -32.94 5.47 36.53
N SER A 307 -33.25 4.36 37.17
CA SER A 307 -34.52 4.20 37.85
C SER A 307 -34.61 5.36 38.83
N GLY A 308 -35.35 6.41 38.42
CA GLY A 308 -35.69 7.49 39.32
C GLY A 308 -36.36 6.91 40.57
N PRO A 309 -36.13 7.49 41.73
CA PRO A 309 -36.82 7.05 42.93
C PRO A 309 -38.33 7.29 42.73
N SER A 310 -39.10 6.21 42.83
CA SER A 310 -40.55 6.29 43.04
C SER A 310 -40.75 6.96 44.37
N GLY A 311 -41.14 8.22 44.37
CA GLY A 311 -41.68 8.93 45.52
C GLY A 311 -43.17 8.84 45.49
#